data_aec477c279c0fd33565a90d1d9327ddd
#
_entry.id   aec477c279c0fd33565a90d1d9327ddd
#
_cell.length_a   1.000
_cell.length_b   1.000
_cell.length_c   1.000
_cell.angle_alpha   90.00
_cell.angle_beta   90.00
_cell.angle_gamma   90.00
#
_symmetry.space_group_name_H-M   'P 1'
#
loop_
_entity.id
_entity.type
_entity.pdbx_description
1 polymer ?
#
loop_
_entity_poly.entity_id
_entity_poly.type
_entity_poly.pdbx_seq_one_letter_code
_entity_poly.pdbx_strand_id
1 'polypeptide(L)'
;MKKAIWISDLTHTAQGIGANGFPLGASYIYSYAKKKFENEFDFKLFKLPKHLQEVLQHTSPTILSFSNYSWNLELGYKFAFLAKQRDPNV
;
A
#
# COMPACT_ATOMS: atom_id res chain seq x y z
N MET A 1 14.66 14.95 -5.43
CA MET A 1 13.91 13.68 -5.62
C MET A 1 12.82 13.56 -4.60
N LYS A 2 11.61 13.27 -5.04
CA LYS A 2 10.48 13.13 -4.11
C LYS A 2 10.55 11.82 -3.35
N LYS A 3 10.14 11.86 -2.09
CA LYS A 3 10.00 10.65 -1.29
C LYS A 3 8.68 9.95 -1.65
N ALA A 4 8.67 8.64 -1.54
CA ALA A 4 7.52 7.84 -1.92
C ALA A 4 6.65 7.48 -0.72
N ILE A 5 5.34 7.67 -0.87
CA ILE A 5 4.33 7.23 0.09
C ILE A 5 3.41 6.25 -0.62
N TRP A 6 3.36 5.02 -0.11
CA TRP A 6 2.52 3.97 -0.68
C TRP A 6 1.36 3.67 0.27
N ILE A 7 0.16 3.68 -0.28
CA ILE A 7 -1.07 3.40 0.47
C ILE A 7 -1.62 2.09 -0.04
N SER A 8 -1.89 1.15 0.85
CA SER A 8 -2.27 -0.21 0.48
C SER A 8 -3.58 -0.61 1.13
N ASP A 9 -4.52 -1.07 0.32
CA ASP A 9 -5.75 -1.70 0.76
C ASP A 9 -5.81 -3.07 0.13
N LEU A 10 -5.10 -4.03 0.74
CA LEU A 10 -4.85 -5.32 0.13
C LEU A 10 -6.06 -6.24 0.26
N THR A 11 -6.37 -6.95 -0.82
CA THR A 11 -7.45 -7.92 -0.84
C THR A 11 -6.93 -9.28 -1.30
N HIS A 12 -7.54 -10.34 -0.76
CA HIS A 12 -7.26 -11.70 -1.20
C HIS A 12 -8.14 -12.05 -2.38
N THR A 13 -7.55 -12.46 -3.48
CA THR A 13 -8.30 -12.85 -4.67
C THR A 13 -9.17 -14.07 -4.43
N ALA A 14 -8.78 -14.91 -3.49
CA ALA A 14 -9.50 -16.15 -3.19
C ALA A 14 -10.85 -15.93 -2.51
N GLN A 15 -11.11 -14.75 -2.00
CA GLN A 15 -12.35 -14.49 -1.24
C GLN A 15 -13.51 -13.98 -2.09
N GLY A 16 -13.31 -13.80 -3.37
CA GLY A 16 -14.38 -13.55 -4.31
C GLY A 16 -15.07 -12.18 -4.22
N ILE A 17 -15.19 -11.62 -3.05
CA ILE A 17 -15.87 -10.34 -2.87
C ILE A 17 -14.92 -9.16 -2.80
N GLY A 18 -13.66 -9.40 -2.45
CA GLY A 18 -12.68 -8.33 -2.32
C GLY A 18 -11.90 -8.04 -3.59
N ALA A 19 -11.72 -9.07 -4.44
CA ALA A 19 -10.84 -8.95 -5.59
C ALA A 19 -11.25 -7.90 -6.59
N ASN A 20 -12.55 -7.73 -6.80
CA ASN A 20 -13.11 -6.75 -7.72
C ASN A 20 -13.65 -5.50 -7.01
N GLY A 21 -13.55 -5.44 -5.70
CA GLY A 21 -14.00 -4.30 -4.94
C GLY A 21 -13.06 -3.11 -5.12
N PHE A 22 -13.64 -1.92 -5.16
CA PHE A 22 -12.86 -0.70 -5.23
C PHE A 22 -12.43 -0.29 -3.81
N PRO A 23 -11.14 -0.02 -3.55
CA PRO A 23 -10.68 0.33 -2.20
C PRO A 23 -11.05 1.79 -1.87
N LEU A 24 -12.32 2.03 -1.57
CA LEU A 24 -12.87 3.36 -1.47
C LEU A 24 -12.22 4.21 -0.39
N GLY A 25 -12.06 3.67 0.83
CA GLY A 25 -11.45 4.41 1.92
C GLY A 25 -10.01 4.81 1.63
N ALA A 26 -9.22 3.85 1.17
CA ALA A 26 -7.83 4.13 0.81
C ALA A 26 -7.74 5.08 -0.37
N SER A 27 -8.67 4.99 -1.33
CA SER A 27 -8.70 5.88 -2.48
C SER A 27 -8.98 7.32 -2.09
N TYR A 28 -9.85 7.55 -1.13
CA TYR A 28 -10.10 8.91 -0.63
C TYR A 28 -8.85 9.49 0.03
N ILE A 29 -8.18 8.70 0.86
CA ILE A 29 -6.95 9.14 1.51
C ILE A 29 -5.87 9.43 0.47
N TYR A 30 -5.71 8.54 -0.50
CA TYR A 30 -4.77 8.69 -1.59
C TYR A 30 -5.02 9.97 -2.38
N SER A 31 -6.27 10.19 -2.79
CA SER A 31 -6.63 11.35 -3.61
C SER A 31 -6.43 12.66 -2.85
N TYR A 32 -6.83 12.68 -1.58
CA TYR A 32 -6.68 13.87 -0.76
C TYR A 32 -5.20 14.20 -0.52
N ALA A 33 -4.42 13.20 -0.14
CA ALA A 33 -3.01 13.40 0.15
C ALA A 33 -2.24 13.80 -1.10
N LYS A 34 -2.54 13.15 -2.22
CA LYS A 34 -1.89 13.46 -3.50
C LYS A 34 -2.16 14.91 -3.90
N LYS A 35 -3.41 15.34 -3.82
CA LYS A 35 -3.78 16.71 -4.16
C LYS A 35 -3.05 17.73 -3.29
N LYS A 36 -2.89 17.42 -2.01
CA LYS A 36 -2.30 18.37 -1.05
C LYS A 36 -0.78 18.38 -1.06
N PHE A 37 -0.17 17.23 -1.32
CA PHE A 37 1.28 17.04 -1.15
C PHE A 37 2.00 16.55 -2.40
N GLU A 38 1.39 16.65 -3.58
CA GLU A 38 1.98 16.11 -4.81
C GLU A 38 3.32 16.71 -5.18
N ASN A 39 3.60 17.92 -4.73
CA ASN A 39 4.88 18.58 -4.98
C ASN A 39 5.99 18.06 -4.08
N GLU A 40 5.66 17.40 -2.99
CA GLU A 40 6.61 16.93 -1.98
C GLU A 40 6.82 15.42 -2.01
N PHE A 41 5.78 14.67 -2.39
CA PHE A 41 5.79 13.21 -2.32
C PHE A 41 5.20 12.60 -3.58
N ASP A 42 5.71 11.41 -3.92
CA ASP A 42 5.09 10.54 -4.92
C ASP A 42 4.19 9.53 -4.22
N PHE A 43 2.96 9.43 -4.68
CA PHE A 43 1.95 8.56 -4.07
C PHE A 43 1.62 7.39 -4.98
N LYS A 44 1.51 6.19 -4.40
CA LYS A 44 0.99 5.00 -5.09
C LYS A 44 -0.07 4.33 -4.25
N LEU A 45 -1.06 3.75 -4.91
CA LEU A 45 -2.13 3.01 -4.28
C LEU A 45 -2.05 1.55 -4.73
N PHE A 46 -2.05 0.64 -3.77
CA PHE A 46 -1.98 -0.80 -4.05
C PHE A 46 -3.24 -1.48 -3.55
N LYS A 47 -3.77 -2.37 -4.37
CA LYS A 47 -4.92 -3.21 -4.03
C LYS A 47 -4.53 -4.68 -3.98
N LEU A 48 -3.68 -5.12 -4.90
CA LEU A 48 -3.31 -6.53 -5.03
C LEU A 48 -1.98 -6.82 -4.36
N PRO A 49 -1.92 -7.85 -3.52
CA PRO A 49 -0.66 -8.23 -2.86
C PRO A 49 0.46 -8.51 -3.83
N LYS A 50 0.15 -9.16 -4.94
CA LYS A 50 1.15 -9.49 -5.96
C LYS A 50 1.82 -8.23 -6.51
N HIS A 51 1.05 -7.20 -6.78
CA HIS A 51 1.59 -5.95 -7.30
C HIS A 51 2.51 -5.28 -6.29
N LEU A 52 2.08 -5.21 -5.02
CA LEU A 52 2.91 -4.65 -3.96
C LEU A 52 4.21 -5.44 -3.81
N GLN A 53 4.13 -6.77 -3.85
CA GLN A 53 5.30 -7.63 -3.74
C GLN A 53 6.30 -7.35 -4.86
N GLU A 54 5.82 -7.24 -6.10
CA GLU A 54 6.68 -6.99 -7.25
C GLU A 54 7.40 -5.65 -7.12
N VAL A 55 6.69 -4.61 -6.71
CA VAL A 55 7.28 -3.28 -6.58
C VAL A 55 8.28 -3.24 -5.42
N LEU A 56 7.98 -3.92 -4.31
CA LEU A 56 8.91 -3.98 -3.17
C LEU A 56 10.22 -4.71 -3.49
N GLN A 57 10.23 -5.58 -4.49
CA GLN A 57 11.46 -6.24 -4.91
C GLN A 57 12.46 -5.28 -5.54
N HIS A 58 12.00 -4.15 -6.04
CA HIS A 58 12.84 -3.23 -6.79
C HIS A 58 13.07 -1.88 -6.10
N THR A 59 12.17 -1.49 -5.22
CA THR A 59 12.26 -0.18 -4.57
C THR A 59 11.54 -0.21 -3.23
N SER A 60 11.84 0.77 -2.39
CA SER A 60 11.21 0.91 -1.07
C SER A 60 10.61 2.30 -0.92
N PRO A 61 9.42 2.41 -0.32
CA PRO A 61 8.86 3.73 -0.03
C PRO A 61 9.45 4.31 1.25
N THR A 62 9.24 5.59 1.45
CA THR A 62 9.54 6.22 2.73
C THR A 62 8.48 5.84 3.76
N ILE A 63 7.21 5.83 3.35
CA ILE A 63 6.08 5.44 4.19
C ILE A 63 5.27 4.39 3.45
N LEU A 64 4.97 3.29 4.13
CA LEU A 64 4.08 2.24 3.63
C LEU A 64 2.94 2.11 4.62
N SER A 65 1.73 2.44 4.18
CA SER A 65 0.54 2.41 5.03
C SER A 65 -0.45 1.36 4.55
N PHE A 66 -1.27 0.87 5.46
CA PHE A 66 -2.23 -0.20 5.19
C PHE A 66 -3.60 0.16 5.76
N SER A 67 -4.65 -0.14 5.00
CA SER A 67 -5.99 -0.24 5.54
C SER A 67 -6.13 -1.62 6.15
N ASN A 68 -6.44 -1.69 7.44
CA ASN A 68 -6.53 -2.95 8.15
C ASN A 68 -7.97 -3.30 8.46
N TYR A 69 -8.40 -4.43 7.93
CA TYR A 69 -9.70 -5.06 8.24
C TYR A 69 -9.43 -6.45 8.78
N SER A 70 -10.47 -7.12 9.28
CA SER A 70 -10.30 -8.46 9.83
C SER A 70 -9.76 -9.46 8.80
N TRP A 71 -10.07 -9.24 7.52
CA TRP A 71 -9.66 -10.17 6.45
C TRP A 71 -8.26 -9.92 5.90
N ASN A 72 -7.65 -8.76 6.14
CA ASN A 72 -6.34 -8.46 5.57
C ASN A 72 -5.29 -8.03 6.61
N LEU A 73 -5.61 -8.10 7.90
CA LEU A 73 -4.71 -7.64 8.94
C LEU A 73 -3.38 -8.40 8.94
N GLU A 74 -3.44 -9.73 8.88
CA GLU A 74 -2.21 -10.54 8.85
C GLU A 74 -1.40 -10.27 7.60
N LEU A 75 -2.06 -10.10 6.48
CA LEU A 75 -1.39 -9.79 5.22
C LEU A 75 -0.64 -8.45 5.32
N GLY A 76 -1.26 -7.45 5.93
CA GLY A 76 -0.62 -6.16 6.17
C GLY A 76 0.63 -6.31 7.04
N TYR A 77 0.54 -7.08 8.11
CA TYR A 77 1.71 -7.32 8.98
C TYR A 77 2.84 -8.01 8.23
N LYS A 78 2.52 -9.00 7.39
CA LYS A 78 3.55 -9.69 6.61
C LYS A 78 4.28 -8.73 5.67
N PHE A 79 3.54 -7.88 4.99
CA PHE A 79 4.16 -6.91 4.08
C PHE A 79 4.94 -5.84 4.83
N ALA A 80 4.46 -5.40 5.99
CA ALA A 80 5.20 -4.45 6.81
C ALA A 80 6.54 -5.06 7.25
N PHE A 81 6.53 -6.33 7.66
CA PHE A 81 7.73 -7.04 8.05
C PHE A 81 8.72 -7.15 6.87
N LEU A 82 8.22 -7.56 5.70
CA LEU A 82 9.06 -7.68 4.51
C LEU A 82 9.67 -6.35 4.11
N ALA A 83 8.89 -5.28 4.17
CA ALA A 83 9.40 -3.95 3.83
C ALA A 83 10.51 -3.52 4.77
N LYS A 84 10.34 -3.77 6.07
CA LYS A 84 11.36 -3.45 7.07
C LYS A 84 12.61 -4.30 6.94
N GLN A 85 12.47 -5.56 6.55
CA GLN A 85 13.64 -6.41 6.29
C GLN A 85 14.46 -5.90 5.11
N ARG A 86 13.77 -5.45 4.09
CA ARG A 86 14.42 -4.96 2.88
C ARG A 86 15.06 -3.60 3.10
N ASP A 87 14.37 -2.73 3.82
CA ASP A 87 14.86 -1.38 4.12
C ASP A 87 14.39 -0.98 5.52
N PRO A 88 15.27 -1.02 6.52
CA PRO A 88 14.88 -0.68 7.89
C PRO A 88 14.38 0.76 8.05
N ASN A 89 14.61 1.61 7.07
CA ASN A 89 14.20 3.01 7.14
C ASN A 89 12.76 3.26 6.68
N VAL A 90 12.07 2.22 6.18
CA VAL A 90 10.67 2.36 5.79
C VAL A 90 9.84 2.68 7.01
#